data_d581052fa4b7ec2c02742076d8d90f50
#
_entry.id   d581052fa4b7ec2c02742076d8d90f50
#
_cell.length_a   1.000
_cell.length_b   1.000
_cell.length_c   1.000
_cell.angle_alpha   90.00
_cell.angle_beta   90.00
_cell.angle_gamma   90.00
#
_symmetry.space_group_name_H-M   'P 1'
#
loop_
_entity.id
_entity.type
_entity.pdbx_description
1 polymer ?
#
loop_
_entity_poly.entity_id
_entity_poly.type
_entity_poly.pdbx_seq_one_letter_code
_entity_poly.pdbx_strand_id
1 'polypeptide(L)'
;INLFGGPGCGKSTTAAGLFHKMKVHGYDVEMITEYAKDMVWERQHPDRFTNQIFISSTQNNKQLNLVAHGVEYCITDSPVLMSAMYTPKNYYSHFLPLLLEVHDSYQNINFFLERNFEYVNKGRNKTELESVELSDNIKEFLDANCIEYTTISANFNSVDTIFEIIERDKNGH
;
A
#
# COMPACT_ATOMS: atom_id res chain seq x y z
N ILE A 1 6.46 5.76 1.55
CA ILE A 1 5.37 5.64 2.55
C ILE A 1 4.38 4.62 2.04
N ASN A 2 4.26 3.51 2.75
CA ASN A 2 3.43 2.37 2.37
C ASN A 2 2.20 2.28 3.28
N LEU A 3 1.00 2.24 2.67
CA LEU A 3 -0.24 2.03 3.40
C LEU A 3 -0.74 0.61 3.19
N PHE A 4 -0.63 -0.22 4.23
CA PHE A 4 -1.16 -1.58 4.29
C PHE A 4 -2.55 -1.61 4.91
N GLY A 5 -3.26 -2.71 4.72
CA GLY A 5 -4.56 -2.97 5.31
C GLY A 5 -5.54 -3.60 4.33
N GLY A 6 -6.60 -4.18 4.83
CA GLY A 6 -7.62 -4.86 4.04
C GLY A 6 -8.41 -3.93 3.10
N PRO A 7 -9.21 -4.51 2.21
CA PRO A 7 -10.12 -3.75 1.37
C PRO A 7 -11.06 -2.88 2.22
N GLY A 8 -11.20 -1.64 1.83
CA GLY A 8 -12.15 -0.75 2.49
C GLY A 8 -11.72 -0.17 3.84
N CYS A 9 -10.46 -0.31 4.25
CA CYS A 9 -9.95 0.35 5.45
C CYS A 9 -9.54 1.82 5.23
N GLY A 10 -9.80 2.41 4.06
CA GLY A 10 -9.54 3.83 3.81
C GLY A 10 -8.17 4.17 3.24
N LYS A 11 -7.35 3.20 2.78
CA LYS A 11 -6.00 3.43 2.23
C LYS A 11 -5.94 4.56 1.19
N SER A 12 -6.74 4.46 0.14
CA SER A 12 -6.72 5.45 -0.95
C SER A 12 -7.15 6.84 -0.47
N THR A 13 -8.11 6.91 0.44
CA THR A 13 -8.55 8.18 1.05
C THR A 13 -7.46 8.79 1.92
N THR A 14 -6.80 7.95 2.73
CA THR A 14 -5.68 8.39 3.58
C THR A 14 -4.47 8.79 2.73
N ALA A 15 -4.14 8.03 1.67
CA ALA A 15 -3.08 8.38 0.74
C ALA A 15 -3.30 9.74 0.09
N ALA A 16 -4.52 9.99 -0.41
CA ALA A 16 -4.88 11.27 -1.04
C ALA A 16 -4.81 12.45 -0.05
N GLY A 17 -5.33 12.25 1.17
CA GLY A 17 -5.27 13.26 2.23
C GLY A 17 -3.84 13.55 2.67
N LEU A 18 -3.02 12.52 2.85
CA LEU A 18 -1.62 12.65 3.23
C LEU A 18 -0.81 13.36 2.12
N PHE A 19 -1.03 12.97 0.86
CA PHE A 19 -0.43 13.62 -0.30
C PHE A 19 -0.74 15.13 -0.31
N HIS A 20 -2.02 15.50 -0.19
CA HIS A 20 -2.42 16.89 -0.12
C HIS A 20 -1.72 17.62 1.04
N LYS A 21 -1.76 17.03 2.23
CA LYS A 21 -1.17 17.65 3.43
C LYS A 21 0.34 17.85 3.27
N MET A 22 1.07 16.86 2.81
CA MET A 22 2.51 16.95 2.58
C MET A 22 2.87 18.01 1.53
N LYS A 23 2.13 18.06 0.40
CA LYS A 23 2.34 19.10 -0.64
C LYS A 23 2.15 20.50 -0.08
N VAL A 24 1.09 20.73 0.70
CA VAL A 24 0.82 22.04 1.32
C VAL A 24 1.91 22.45 2.31
N HIS A 25 2.56 21.49 2.98
CA HIS A 25 3.68 21.72 3.88
C HIS A 25 5.06 21.76 3.17
N GLY A 26 5.06 21.75 1.83
CA GLY A 26 6.28 21.95 1.03
C GLY A 26 7.15 20.70 0.85
N TYR A 27 6.62 19.50 1.11
CA TYR A 27 7.35 18.27 0.84
C TYR A 27 7.40 17.97 -0.66
N ASP A 28 8.54 17.45 -1.11
CA ASP A 28 8.66 16.84 -2.43
C ASP A 28 8.11 15.41 -2.36
N VAL A 29 6.83 15.25 -2.68
CA VAL A 29 6.07 14.02 -2.54
C VAL A 29 5.20 13.75 -3.74
N GLU A 30 5.11 12.47 -4.16
CA GLU A 30 4.19 12.02 -5.20
C GLU A 30 3.37 10.81 -4.72
N MET A 31 2.17 10.66 -5.30
CA MET A 31 1.27 9.56 -4.98
C MET A 31 1.25 8.51 -6.10
N ILE A 32 1.44 7.26 -5.71
CA ILE A 32 1.39 6.10 -6.61
C ILE A 32 0.09 5.34 -6.35
N THR A 33 -0.82 5.38 -7.31
CA THR A 33 -2.10 4.67 -7.24
C THR A 33 -1.96 3.20 -7.57
N GLU A 34 -2.88 2.39 -7.06
CA GLU A 34 -2.96 0.94 -7.29
C GLU A 34 -3.18 0.62 -8.78
N TYR A 35 -2.21 -0.06 -9.41
CA TYR A 35 -2.30 -0.46 -10.81
C TYR A 35 -3.42 -1.51 -11.06
N ALA A 36 -3.62 -2.44 -10.12
CA ALA A 36 -4.71 -3.42 -10.25
C ALA A 36 -6.08 -2.75 -10.35
N LYS A 37 -6.27 -1.60 -9.72
CA LYS A 37 -7.49 -0.80 -9.83
C LYS A 37 -7.65 -0.17 -11.23
N ASP A 38 -6.55 0.27 -11.83
CA ASP A 38 -6.56 0.77 -13.22
C ASP A 38 -7.03 -0.35 -14.16
N MET A 39 -6.52 -1.59 -13.98
CA MET A 39 -6.93 -2.77 -14.76
C MET A 39 -8.44 -3.07 -14.65
N VAL A 40 -9.05 -2.84 -13.47
CA VAL A 40 -10.51 -2.98 -13.28
C VAL A 40 -11.27 -1.96 -14.14
N TRP A 41 -10.86 -0.71 -14.13
CA TRP A 41 -11.49 0.35 -14.92
C TRP A 41 -11.32 0.13 -16.43
N GLU A 42 -10.19 -0.42 -16.85
CA GLU A 42 -9.91 -0.81 -18.22
C GLU A 42 -10.66 -2.08 -18.66
N ARG A 43 -11.44 -2.69 -17.77
CA ARG A 43 -12.20 -3.94 -17.99
C ARG A 43 -11.31 -5.09 -18.51
N GLN A 44 -10.11 -5.19 -17.98
CA GLN A 44 -9.21 -6.27 -18.34
C GLN A 44 -9.77 -7.65 -17.94
N HIS A 45 -9.40 -8.68 -18.69
CA HIS A 45 -9.88 -10.05 -18.44
C HIS A 45 -9.44 -10.52 -17.03
N PRO A 46 -10.30 -11.23 -16.27
CA PRO A 46 -10.00 -11.67 -14.89
C PRO A 46 -8.67 -12.41 -14.74
N ASP A 47 -8.26 -13.21 -15.72
CA ASP A 47 -6.99 -13.96 -15.68
C ASP A 47 -5.75 -13.05 -15.61
N ARG A 48 -5.87 -11.80 -16.06
CA ARG A 48 -4.77 -10.82 -15.97
C ARG A 48 -4.40 -10.50 -14.53
N PHE A 49 -5.34 -10.59 -13.59
CA PHE A 49 -5.11 -10.35 -12.17
C PHE A 49 -4.31 -11.46 -11.48
N THR A 50 -4.17 -12.64 -12.11
CA THR A 50 -3.31 -13.72 -11.60
C THR A 50 -1.83 -13.49 -11.93
N ASN A 51 -1.52 -12.59 -12.88
CA ASN A 51 -0.15 -12.29 -13.27
C ASN A 51 0.47 -11.24 -12.30
N GLN A 52 0.80 -11.68 -11.10
CA GLN A 52 1.32 -10.81 -10.04
C GLN A 52 2.75 -10.30 -10.35
N ILE A 53 3.53 -10.97 -11.20
CA ILE A 53 4.81 -10.45 -11.70
C ILE A 53 4.58 -9.16 -12.48
N PHE A 54 3.61 -9.16 -13.41
CA PHE A 54 3.30 -7.98 -14.22
C PHE A 54 2.76 -6.83 -13.35
N ILE A 55 1.85 -7.14 -12.43
CA ILE A 55 1.24 -6.14 -11.54
C ILE A 55 2.31 -5.51 -10.65
N SER A 56 3.12 -6.32 -9.96
CA SER A 56 4.17 -5.82 -9.07
C SER A 56 5.27 -5.05 -9.81
N SER A 57 5.68 -5.53 -10.98
CA SER A 57 6.70 -4.83 -11.77
C SER A 57 6.18 -3.48 -12.29
N THR A 58 4.91 -3.39 -12.70
CA THR A 58 4.30 -2.12 -13.11
C THR A 58 4.18 -1.15 -11.94
N GLN A 59 3.78 -1.64 -10.77
CA GLN A 59 3.71 -0.83 -9.54
C GLN A 59 5.10 -0.31 -9.15
N ASN A 60 6.11 -1.20 -9.15
CA ASN A 60 7.48 -0.83 -8.85
C ASN A 60 8.07 0.16 -9.88
N ASN A 61 7.75 -0.01 -11.17
CA ASN A 61 8.23 0.91 -12.20
C ASN A 61 7.70 2.35 -12.01
N LYS A 62 6.45 2.51 -11.54
CA LYS A 62 5.93 3.83 -11.16
C LYS A 62 6.79 4.46 -10.07
N GLN A 63 7.20 3.69 -9.06
CA GLN A 63 8.04 4.13 -7.95
C GLN A 63 9.47 4.46 -8.39
N LEU A 64 10.09 3.57 -9.17
CA LEU A 64 11.45 3.77 -9.72
C LEU A 64 11.56 5.05 -10.55
N ASN A 65 10.54 5.35 -11.36
CA ASN A 65 10.52 6.58 -12.15
C ASN A 65 10.54 7.83 -11.27
N LEU A 66 9.81 7.85 -10.16
CA LEU A 66 9.80 8.98 -9.24
C LEU A 66 11.15 9.13 -8.52
N VAL A 67 11.72 8.02 -8.04
CA VAL A 67 13.05 8.01 -7.41
C VAL A 67 14.13 8.50 -8.39
N ALA A 68 14.09 8.05 -9.65
CA ALA A 68 15.02 8.49 -10.69
C ALA A 68 14.93 10.01 -10.99
N HIS A 69 13.80 10.65 -10.71
CA HIS A 69 13.60 12.09 -10.83
C HIS A 69 13.86 12.85 -9.52
N GLY A 70 14.35 12.16 -8.49
CA GLY A 70 14.75 12.77 -7.21
C GLY A 70 13.61 13.09 -6.27
N VAL A 71 12.40 12.54 -6.48
CA VAL A 71 11.26 12.72 -5.57
C VAL A 71 11.61 12.15 -4.19
N GLU A 72 11.46 12.96 -3.15
CA GLU A 72 11.85 12.61 -1.78
C GLU A 72 10.92 11.56 -1.16
N TYR A 73 9.60 11.70 -1.36
CA TYR A 73 8.60 10.79 -0.81
C TYR A 73 7.65 10.26 -1.87
N CYS A 74 7.45 8.93 -1.86
CA CYS A 74 6.39 8.27 -2.62
C CYS A 74 5.34 7.70 -1.65
N ILE A 75 4.08 8.08 -1.80
CA ILE A 75 2.97 7.52 -1.03
C ILE A 75 2.28 6.49 -1.91
N THR A 76 2.13 5.25 -1.42
CA THR A 76 1.37 4.22 -2.12
C THR A 76 0.29 3.58 -1.24
N ASP A 77 -0.92 3.43 -1.80
CA ASP A 77 -2.02 2.66 -1.20
C ASP A 77 -2.01 1.17 -1.63
N SER A 78 -1.02 0.79 -2.43
CA SER A 78 -0.78 -0.58 -2.88
C SER A 78 0.73 -0.88 -2.92
N PRO A 79 1.37 -1.08 -1.74
CA PRO A 79 2.77 -1.45 -1.67
C PRO A 79 3.08 -2.71 -2.47
N VAL A 80 4.28 -2.80 -3.05
CA VAL A 80 4.69 -3.93 -3.90
C VAL A 80 4.52 -5.29 -3.20
N LEU A 81 4.72 -5.34 -1.89
CA LEU A 81 4.52 -6.55 -1.07
C LEU A 81 3.08 -7.07 -1.09
N MET A 82 2.09 -6.22 -1.35
CA MET A 82 0.70 -6.67 -1.46
C MET A 82 0.48 -7.66 -2.59
N SER A 83 1.33 -7.70 -3.61
CA SER A 83 1.27 -8.69 -4.68
C SER A 83 1.42 -10.13 -4.16
N ALA A 84 2.13 -10.35 -3.05
CA ALA A 84 2.25 -11.67 -2.42
C ALA A 84 0.90 -12.21 -1.94
N MET A 85 -0.01 -11.32 -1.51
CA MET A 85 -1.34 -11.69 -0.98
C MET A 85 -2.32 -12.15 -2.06
N TYR A 86 -2.00 -11.89 -3.34
CA TYR A 86 -2.87 -12.18 -4.48
C TYR A 86 -2.29 -13.22 -5.43
N THR A 87 -1.18 -13.86 -5.05
CA THR A 87 -0.58 -14.94 -5.85
C THR A 87 -1.47 -16.17 -5.88
N PRO A 88 -1.62 -16.84 -7.03
CA PRO A 88 -2.23 -18.17 -7.10
C PRO A 88 -1.47 -19.20 -6.25
N LYS A 89 -2.16 -20.28 -5.89
CA LYS A 89 -1.50 -21.44 -5.28
C LYS A 89 -0.40 -21.97 -6.21
N ASN A 90 0.76 -22.34 -5.65
CA ASN A 90 1.93 -22.82 -6.40
C ASN A 90 2.54 -21.78 -7.35
N TYR A 91 2.51 -20.51 -6.98
CA TYR A 91 3.19 -19.47 -7.72
C TYR A 91 4.72 -19.65 -7.66
N TYR A 92 5.48 -18.87 -8.43
CA TYR A 92 6.93 -18.98 -8.52
C TYR A 92 7.60 -18.84 -7.14
N SER A 93 8.44 -19.83 -6.76
CA SER A 93 9.04 -19.91 -5.42
C SER A 93 9.94 -18.70 -5.07
N HIS A 94 10.55 -18.07 -6.06
CA HIS A 94 11.39 -16.89 -5.88
C HIS A 94 10.63 -15.56 -5.98
N PHE A 95 9.31 -15.58 -6.14
CA PHE A 95 8.55 -14.36 -6.28
C PHE A 95 8.47 -13.56 -4.98
N LEU A 96 8.16 -14.20 -3.86
CA LEU A 96 8.17 -13.54 -2.55
C LEU A 96 9.58 -13.02 -2.17
N PRO A 97 10.66 -13.79 -2.27
CA PRO A 97 12.01 -13.26 -2.07
C PRO A 97 12.32 -12.02 -2.91
N LEU A 98 11.92 -12.01 -4.19
CA LEU A 98 12.09 -10.84 -5.06
C LEU A 98 11.30 -9.62 -4.57
N LEU A 99 10.05 -9.80 -4.13
CA LEU A 99 9.23 -8.69 -3.60
C LEU A 99 9.85 -8.10 -2.33
N LEU A 100 10.41 -8.94 -1.45
CA LEU A 100 11.10 -8.49 -0.24
C LEU A 100 12.37 -7.70 -0.60
N GLU A 101 13.18 -8.21 -1.53
CA GLU A 101 14.38 -7.52 -2.01
C GLU A 101 14.04 -6.15 -2.65
N VAL A 102 12.97 -6.10 -3.45
CA VAL A 102 12.46 -4.84 -4.02
C VAL A 102 12.01 -3.88 -2.91
N HIS A 103 11.27 -4.37 -1.92
CA HIS A 103 10.84 -3.55 -0.78
C HIS A 103 12.04 -2.98 -0.02
N ASP A 104 13.02 -3.81 0.29
CA ASP A 104 14.22 -3.45 1.07
C ASP A 104 15.17 -2.51 0.31
N SER A 105 15.01 -2.40 -1.01
CA SER A 105 15.80 -1.46 -1.82
C SER A 105 15.40 0.01 -1.62
N TYR A 106 14.29 0.26 -0.91
CA TYR A 106 13.80 1.60 -0.56
C TYR A 106 13.90 1.86 0.95
N GLN A 107 13.94 3.14 1.33
CA GLN A 107 13.67 3.53 2.71
C GLN A 107 12.17 3.51 2.93
N ASN A 108 11.69 2.62 3.79
CA ASN A 108 10.25 2.37 3.97
C ASN A 108 9.74 2.95 5.28
N ILE A 109 8.63 3.68 5.20
CA ILE A 109 7.79 4.04 6.34
C ILE A 109 6.45 3.31 6.12
N ASN A 110 6.19 2.31 6.94
CA ASN A 110 5.05 1.43 6.76
C ASN A 110 3.96 1.72 7.80
N PHE A 111 2.74 1.93 7.33
CA PHE A 111 1.55 2.08 8.16
C PHE A 111 0.55 0.99 7.86
N PHE A 112 0.00 0.39 8.89
CA PHE A 112 -1.12 -0.54 8.77
C PHE A 112 -2.41 0.16 9.21
N LEU A 113 -3.35 0.32 8.29
CA LEU A 113 -4.64 0.96 8.57
C LEU A 113 -5.65 -0.06 9.08
N GLU A 114 -6.02 0.04 10.34
CA GLU A 114 -7.13 -0.70 10.95
C GLU A 114 -8.44 0.03 10.72
N ARG A 115 -9.40 -0.67 10.10
CA ARG A 115 -10.73 -0.10 9.89
C ARG A 115 -11.44 0.16 11.22
N ASN A 116 -11.89 1.38 11.41
CA ASN A 116 -12.66 1.82 12.56
C ASN A 116 -13.98 2.49 12.16
N PHE A 117 -14.64 1.96 11.11
CA PHE A 117 -15.93 2.45 10.62
C PHE A 117 -16.66 1.30 9.91
N GLU A 118 -17.98 1.49 9.68
CA GLU A 118 -18.81 0.50 9.01
C GLU A 118 -18.33 0.18 7.59
N TYR A 119 -18.42 -1.10 7.22
CA TYR A 119 -18.01 -1.55 5.90
C TYR A 119 -19.03 -1.14 4.84
N VAL A 120 -18.57 -0.45 3.81
CA VAL A 120 -19.40 -0.04 2.68
C VAL A 120 -19.16 -0.98 1.51
N ASN A 121 -20.15 -1.78 1.12
CA ASN A 121 -20.07 -2.76 0.03
C ASN A 121 -20.01 -2.14 -1.38
N LYS A 122 -20.42 -0.89 -1.54
CA LYS A 122 -20.53 -0.26 -2.87
C LYS A 122 -19.17 -0.16 -3.58
N GLY A 123 -19.07 -0.77 -4.76
CA GLY A 123 -17.87 -0.75 -5.58
C GLY A 123 -16.78 -1.75 -5.14
N ARG A 124 -17.14 -2.79 -4.39
CA ARG A 124 -16.20 -3.81 -3.87
C ARG A 124 -16.65 -5.22 -4.22
N ASN A 125 -15.68 -6.09 -4.48
CA ASN A 125 -15.89 -7.50 -4.82
C ASN A 125 -15.78 -8.43 -3.60
N LYS A 126 -15.53 -7.91 -2.40
CA LYS A 126 -15.35 -8.68 -1.15
C LYS A 126 -16.39 -8.31 -0.12
N THR A 127 -16.82 -9.29 0.64
CA THR A 127 -17.68 -9.13 1.82
C THR A 127 -16.89 -8.52 2.98
N GLU A 128 -17.59 -8.09 4.02
CA GLU A 128 -16.96 -7.60 5.25
C GLU A 128 -16.06 -8.65 5.91
N LEU A 129 -16.54 -9.90 6.02
CA LEU A 129 -15.78 -11.02 6.60
C LEU A 129 -14.48 -11.28 5.82
N GLU A 130 -14.57 -11.37 4.49
CA GLU A 130 -13.39 -11.53 3.64
C GLU A 130 -12.40 -10.36 3.74
N SER A 131 -12.91 -9.16 4.02
CA SER A 131 -12.07 -7.98 4.24
C SER A 131 -11.32 -8.05 5.57
N VAL A 132 -11.97 -8.54 6.63
CA VAL A 132 -11.34 -8.75 7.94
C VAL A 132 -10.28 -9.84 7.84
N GLU A 133 -10.64 -11.00 7.29
CA GLU A 133 -9.72 -12.13 7.10
C GLU A 133 -8.46 -11.72 6.29
N LEU A 134 -8.65 -10.96 5.21
CA LEU A 134 -7.50 -10.46 4.43
C LEU A 134 -6.67 -9.45 5.22
N SER A 135 -7.30 -8.65 6.07
CA SER A 135 -6.59 -7.70 6.94
C SER A 135 -5.68 -8.43 7.94
N ASP A 136 -6.20 -9.49 8.56
CA ASP A 136 -5.44 -10.33 9.49
C ASP A 136 -4.29 -11.06 8.78
N ASN A 137 -4.58 -11.64 7.60
CA ASN A 137 -3.56 -12.29 6.77
C ASN A 137 -2.43 -11.32 6.36
N ILE A 138 -2.74 -10.06 6.09
CA ILE A 138 -1.72 -9.04 5.78
C ILE A 138 -0.85 -8.78 7.00
N LYS A 139 -1.43 -8.65 8.20
CA LYS A 139 -0.64 -8.49 9.44
C LYS A 139 0.28 -9.69 9.68
N GLU A 140 -0.27 -10.89 9.63
CA GLU A 140 0.51 -12.12 9.77
C GLU A 140 1.66 -12.19 8.76
N PHE A 141 1.40 -11.78 7.52
CA PHE A 141 2.42 -11.73 6.48
C PHE A 141 3.54 -10.73 6.81
N LEU A 142 3.20 -9.52 7.25
CA LEU A 142 4.18 -8.51 7.62
C LEU A 142 5.03 -8.97 8.80
N ASP A 143 4.40 -9.50 9.85
CA ASP A 143 5.05 -10.01 11.05
C ASP A 143 5.98 -11.20 10.73
N ALA A 144 5.50 -12.17 9.91
CA ALA A 144 6.28 -13.35 9.51
C ALA A 144 7.52 -13.00 8.67
N ASN A 145 7.52 -11.86 7.98
CA ASN A 145 8.65 -11.38 7.19
C ASN A 145 9.44 -10.26 7.88
N CYS A 146 9.20 -10.02 9.17
CA CYS A 146 9.88 -9.01 9.98
C CYS A 146 9.78 -7.58 9.38
N ILE A 147 8.68 -7.27 8.73
CA ILE A 147 8.41 -5.92 8.20
C ILE A 147 7.83 -5.06 9.32
N GLU A 148 8.59 -4.08 9.77
CA GLU A 148 8.14 -3.14 10.79
C GLU A 148 7.06 -2.20 10.22
N TYR A 149 6.01 -1.95 11.01
CA TYR A 149 4.93 -1.02 10.65
C TYR A 149 4.30 -0.38 11.89
N THR A 150 3.74 0.80 11.70
CA THR A 150 2.93 1.47 12.73
C THR A 150 1.45 1.27 12.44
N THR A 151 0.71 0.76 13.41
CA THR A 151 -0.74 0.59 13.29
C THR A 151 -1.45 1.94 13.51
N ILE A 152 -2.33 2.29 12.58
CA ILE A 152 -3.14 3.52 12.59
C ILE A 152 -4.62 3.16 12.54
N SER A 153 -5.40 3.63 13.50
CA SER A 153 -6.86 3.53 13.44
C SER A 153 -7.41 4.41 12.33
N ALA A 154 -8.05 3.80 11.33
CA ALA A 154 -8.57 4.51 10.16
C ALA A 154 -9.80 5.35 10.55
N ASN A 155 -9.59 6.65 10.71
CA ASN A 155 -10.61 7.63 11.07
C ASN A 155 -10.27 9.00 10.46
N PHE A 156 -11.03 10.04 10.82
CA PHE A 156 -10.82 11.40 10.31
C PHE A 156 -9.43 11.98 10.65
N ASN A 157 -8.78 11.50 11.70
CA ASN A 157 -7.48 11.99 12.16
C ASN A 157 -6.30 11.19 11.61
N SER A 158 -6.54 10.11 10.84
CA SER A 158 -5.46 9.21 10.33
C SER A 158 -4.37 9.97 9.59
N VAL A 159 -4.77 10.93 8.75
CA VAL A 159 -3.84 11.74 7.97
C VAL A 159 -2.96 12.60 8.88
N ASP A 160 -3.55 13.20 9.89
CA ASP A 160 -2.84 14.06 10.84
C ASP A 160 -1.86 13.23 11.67
N THR A 161 -2.31 12.08 12.18
CA THR A 161 -1.48 11.15 12.96
C THR A 161 -0.27 10.66 12.15
N ILE A 162 -0.48 10.24 10.89
CA ILE A 162 0.60 9.78 10.02
C ILE A 162 1.57 10.92 9.73
N PHE A 163 1.05 12.10 9.42
CA PHE A 163 1.87 13.26 9.13
C PHE A 163 2.75 13.66 10.32
N GLU A 164 2.22 13.65 11.54
CA GLU A 164 2.99 13.94 12.77
C GLU A 164 4.10 12.91 13.03
N ILE A 165 3.89 11.65 12.67
CA ILE A 165 4.93 10.61 12.77
C ILE A 165 6.06 10.91 11.79
N ILE A 166 5.72 11.22 10.52
CA ILE A 166 6.71 11.55 9.49
C ILE A 166 7.51 12.80 9.89
N GLU A 167 6.86 13.84 10.43
CA GLU A 167 7.52 15.06 10.91
C GLU A 167 8.50 14.77 12.06
N ARG A 168 8.13 13.87 12.98
CA ARG A 168 9.02 13.47 14.08
C ARG A 168 10.24 12.72 13.61
N ASP A 169 10.07 11.79 12.69
CA ASP A 169 11.18 11.02 12.11
C ASP A 169 12.16 11.94 11.38
N LYS A 170 11.65 12.93 10.62
CA LYS A 170 12.48 13.91 9.93
C LYS A 170 13.28 14.82 10.88
N ASN A 171 12.70 15.19 12.01
CA ASN A 171 13.33 16.09 12.98
C ASN A 171 14.19 15.37 14.04
N GLY A 172 14.15 14.05 14.09
CA GLY A 172 14.91 13.21 15.02
C GLY A 172 16.27 12.74 14.47
N HIS A 173 16.54 13.07 13.24
CA HIS A 173 17.82 12.84 12.54
C HIS A 173 18.47 14.18 12.21
#